data_964a0f5b8e49c7dd3d773f7db0008089
#
_entry.id   964a0f5b8e49c7dd3d773f7db0008089
#
_cell.length_a   1.000
_cell.length_b   1.000
_cell.length_c   1.000
_cell.angle_alpha   90.00
_cell.angle_beta   90.00
_cell.angle_gamma   90.00
#
_symmetry.space_group_name_H-M   'P 1'
#
loop_
_entity.id
_entity.type
_entity.pdbx_description
1 polymer ?
#
loop_
_entity_poly.entity_id
_entity_poly.type
_entity_poly.pdbx_seq_one_letter_code
_entity_poly.pdbx_strand_id
1 'polypeptide(L)'
;MSFWERLEHGHVKPWLRRFKPYRDVELGGIRVAYKSHLDGGGREFGQDFIPFLRRRGMPRQHRVFEWCAGPGFIGFSLLGHGLAETLCLADVNPAAIDACQRTVRGNDLAGRVTIYLSDNLAAIPPSERFDLVVSNPPHFTDQFTREFGRGDLRAHDPGWRIHRDFFQGIRRYLTIGGVVVLQENNQGSRAETFREMIAEAGLAIRFVEGETPPSRDPQYYYIGITRREDTPPNWARD
;
A
#
# COMPACT_ATOMS: atom_id res chain seq x y z
N MET A 1 -10.50 27.91 -13.01
CA MET A 1 -9.81 26.60 -12.99
C MET A 1 -8.67 26.67 -14.01
N SER A 2 -7.42 26.62 -13.53
CA SER A 2 -6.23 26.69 -14.37
C SER A 2 -6.10 25.46 -15.27
N PHE A 3 -5.27 25.53 -16.32
CA PHE A 3 -4.97 24.36 -17.18
C PHE A 3 -4.46 23.17 -16.32
N TRP A 4 -3.70 23.44 -15.28
CA TRP A 4 -3.15 22.45 -14.36
C TRP A 4 -4.21 21.83 -13.43
N GLU A 5 -5.18 22.61 -12.95
CA GLU A 5 -6.32 22.11 -12.16
C GLU A 5 -7.22 21.18 -12.97
N ARG A 6 -7.44 21.47 -14.27
CA ARG A 6 -8.16 20.57 -15.19
C ARG A 6 -7.42 19.25 -15.44
N LEU A 7 -6.08 19.28 -15.43
CA LEU A 7 -5.25 18.08 -15.49
C LEU A 7 -5.39 17.21 -14.23
N GLU A 8 -5.62 17.81 -13.08
CA GLU A 8 -5.79 17.09 -11.80
C GLU A 8 -7.15 16.36 -11.71
N HIS A 9 -8.20 16.90 -12.32
CA HIS A 9 -9.57 16.36 -12.25
C HIS A 9 -9.94 15.35 -13.36
N GLY A 10 -8.98 14.75 -14.02
CA GLY A 10 -9.22 13.58 -14.90
C GLY A 10 -9.75 13.86 -16.30
N HIS A 11 -9.97 15.12 -16.70
CA HIS A 11 -10.50 15.50 -18.01
C HIS A 11 -9.45 15.56 -19.15
N VAL A 12 -8.20 15.19 -18.87
CA VAL A 12 -7.12 15.24 -19.86
C VAL A 12 -6.73 13.84 -20.31
N LYS A 13 -6.53 13.71 -21.63
CA LYS A 13 -6.15 12.44 -22.27
C LYS A 13 -4.97 11.77 -21.52
N PRO A 14 -5.03 10.46 -21.25
CA PRO A 14 -4.03 9.75 -20.42
C PRO A 14 -2.58 9.97 -20.82
N TRP A 15 -2.28 10.18 -22.10
CA TRP A 15 -0.93 10.41 -22.59
C TRP A 15 -0.31 11.74 -22.13
N LEU A 16 -1.13 12.77 -21.77
CA LEU A 16 -0.63 14.04 -21.22
C LEU A 16 -0.16 13.92 -19.77
N ARG A 17 -0.58 12.87 -19.05
CA ARG A 17 -0.17 12.63 -17.65
C ARG A 17 1.35 12.46 -17.51
N ARG A 18 2.04 11.94 -18.54
CA ARG A 18 3.51 11.79 -18.56
C ARG A 18 4.25 13.11 -18.46
N PHE A 19 3.64 14.22 -18.89
CA PHE A 19 4.25 15.56 -18.86
C PHE A 19 3.99 16.32 -17.56
N LYS A 20 3.19 15.78 -16.61
CA LYS A 20 3.02 16.43 -15.32
C LYS A 20 4.39 16.51 -14.62
N PRO A 21 4.71 17.67 -14.03
CA PRO A 21 5.97 17.82 -13.29
C PRO A 21 5.97 16.91 -12.05
N TYR A 22 7.17 16.49 -11.65
CA TYR A 22 7.36 15.90 -10.36
C TYR A 22 7.18 16.94 -9.26
N ARG A 23 6.62 16.50 -8.15
CA ARG A 23 6.55 17.18 -6.86
C ARG A 23 7.30 16.34 -5.85
N ASP A 24 7.70 16.93 -4.76
CA ASP A 24 8.32 16.22 -3.65
C ASP A 24 7.52 16.42 -2.38
N VAL A 25 7.50 15.41 -1.50
CA VAL A 25 7.04 15.49 -0.12
C VAL A 25 8.13 14.90 0.77
N GLU A 26 8.35 15.50 1.94
CA GLU A 26 9.31 14.97 2.91
C GLU A 26 8.60 14.05 3.90
N LEU A 27 9.10 12.81 4.00
CA LEU A 27 8.58 11.77 4.89
C LEU A 27 9.75 11.21 5.74
N GLY A 28 9.83 11.63 7.00
CA GLY A 28 10.88 11.15 7.91
C GLY A 28 12.31 11.44 7.42
N GLY A 29 12.53 12.58 6.77
CA GLY A 29 13.82 12.97 6.19
C GLY A 29 14.08 12.43 4.78
N ILE A 30 13.19 11.62 4.20
CA ILE A 30 13.26 11.17 2.82
C ILE A 30 12.40 12.08 1.94
N ARG A 31 12.99 12.64 0.88
CA ARG A 31 12.29 13.43 -0.14
C ARG A 31 11.69 12.50 -1.19
N VAL A 32 10.39 12.25 -1.08
CA VAL A 32 9.64 11.33 -1.96
C VAL A 32 9.13 12.08 -3.17
N ALA A 33 9.60 11.69 -4.35
CA ALA A 33 9.17 12.26 -5.63
C ALA A 33 7.87 11.60 -6.11
N TYR A 34 6.91 12.40 -6.56
CA TYR A 34 5.65 11.91 -7.10
C TYR A 34 5.07 12.85 -8.16
N LYS A 35 4.10 12.35 -8.92
CA LYS A 35 3.25 13.20 -9.79
C LYS A 35 1.84 13.23 -9.18
N SER A 36 1.15 14.37 -9.22
CA SER A 36 -0.16 14.55 -8.57
C SER A 36 -1.19 13.48 -8.94
N HIS A 37 -1.19 12.98 -10.18
CA HIS A 37 -2.11 11.93 -10.61
C HIS A 37 -1.78 10.52 -10.07
N LEU A 38 -0.63 10.34 -9.42
CA LEU A 38 -0.25 9.11 -8.72
C LEU A 38 -0.61 9.16 -7.22
N ASP A 39 -0.97 10.35 -6.72
CA ASP A 39 -1.38 10.53 -5.34
C ASP A 39 -2.87 10.17 -5.21
N GLY A 40 -3.15 8.95 -4.80
CA GLY A 40 -4.49 8.46 -4.46
C GLY A 40 -4.85 8.72 -2.99
N GLY A 41 -4.28 9.78 -2.37
CA GLY A 41 -4.37 10.03 -0.94
C GLY A 41 -3.20 9.44 -0.14
N GLY A 42 -2.36 8.60 -0.76
CA GLY A 42 -1.25 7.91 -0.09
C GLY A 42 -0.21 8.83 0.53
N ARG A 43 -0.11 10.08 0.06
CA ARG A 43 0.74 11.10 0.68
C ARG A 43 0.31 11.40 2.13
N GLU A 44 -0.98 11.43 2.42
CA GLU A 44 -1.54 11.63 3.74
C GLU A 44 -1.61 10.29 4.50
N PHE A 45 -2.22 9.28 3.90
CA PHE A 45 -2.39 7.95 4.49
C PHE A 45 -1.07 7.23 4.78
N GLY A 46 -0.04 7.45 3.96
CA GLY A 46 1.30 6.94 4.24
C GLY A 46 1.85 7.42 5.58
N GLN A 47 1.50 8.63 6.00
CA GLN A 47 1.90 9.16 7.30
C GLN A 47 1.08 8.57 8.46
N ASP A 48 -0.18 8.18 8.24
CA ASP A 48 -1.04 7.58 9.27
C ASP A 48 -0.54 6.22 9.75
N PHE A 49 0.18 5.47 8.90
CA PHE A 49 0.81 4.21 9.29
C PHE A 49 1.83 4.39 10.43
N ILE A 50 2.55 5.51 10.48
CA ILE A 50 3.59 5.74 11.48
C ILE A 50 3.04 5.81 12.91
N PRO A 51 2.08 6.72 13.23
CA PRO A 51 1.49 6.76 14.56
C PRO A 51 0.73 5.48 14.90
N PHE A 52 0.07 4.86 13.92
CA PHE A 52 -0.63 3.59 14.10
C PHE A 52 0.32 2.48 14.55
N LEU A 53 1.37 2.20 13.80
CA LEU A 53 2.31 1.12 14.11
C LEU A 53 3.13 1.39 15.39
N ARG A 54 3.49 2.65 15.65
CA ARG A 54 4.15 3.05 16.91
C ARG A 54 3.25 2.84 18.12
N ARG A 55 1.96 3.19 18.05
CA ARG A 55 0.98 2.98 19.13
C ARG A 55 0.83 1.50 19.46
N ARG A 56 0.90 0.63 18.45
CA ARG A 56 0.90 -0.83 18.65
C ARG A 56 2.24 -1.38 19.17
N GLY A 57 3.28 -0.56 19.30
CA GLY A 57 4.59 -0.97 19.79
C GLY A 57 5.39 -1.78 18.77
N MET A 58 5.13 -1.59 17.46
CA MET A 58 5.88 -2.31 16.42
C MET A 58 7.38 -1.95 16.48
N PRO A 59 8.28 -2.93 16.62
CA PRO A 59 9.72 -2.70 16.54
C PRO A 59 10.13 -2.43 15.07
N ARG A 60 11.36 -1.94 14.88
CA ARG A 60 11.97 -1.84 13.57
C ARG A 60 11.98 -3.20 12.88
N GLN A 61 11.53 -3.22 11.62
CA GLN A 61 11.47 -4.42 10.77
C GLN A 61 12.71 -4.47 9.86
N HIS A 62 13.25 -5.66 9.62
CA HIS A 62 14.43 -5.81 8.75
C HIS A 62 14.05 -5.62 7.28
N ARG A 63 13.01 -6.31 6.79
CA ARG A 63 12.57 -6.24 5.40
C ARG A 63 11.08 -5.93 5.30
N VAL A 64 10.75 -4.75 4.78
CA VAL A 64 9.37 -4.29 4.57
C VAL A 64 9.02 -4.34 3.09
N PHE A 65 7.81 -4.78 2.78
CA PHE A 65 7.25 -4.75 1.43
C PHE A 65 6.04 -3.82 1.39
N GLU A 66 6.01 -2.88 0.46
CA GLU A 66 4.81 -2.11 0.14
C GLU A 66 4.21 -2.64 -1.16
N TRP A 67 3.04 -3.26 -1.03
CA TRP A 67 2.22 -3.75 -2.12
C TRP A 67 1.30 -2.65 -2.63
N CYS A 68 1.06 -2.56 -3.96
CA CYS A 68 0.35 -1.43 -4.59
C CYS A 68 0.97 -0.09 -4.18
N ALA A 69 2.31 -0.01 -4.27
CA ALA A 69 3.09 1.03 -3.62
C ALA A 69 2.81 2.45 -4.17
N GLY A 70 2.30 2.58 -5.39
CA GLY A 70 2.26 3.89 -6.01
C GLY A 70 3.64 4.55 -6.00
N PRO A 71 3.78 5.81 -5.55
CA PRO A 71 5.08 6.46 -5.35
C PRO A 71 5.88 5.96 -4.13
N GLY A 72 5.38 4.99 -3.36
CA GLY A 72 6.05 4.44 -2.18
C GLY A 72 5.88 5.27 -0.91
N PHE A 73 4.76 5.96 -0.75
CA PHE A 73 4.57 6.88 0.37
C PHE A 73 4.64 6.18 1.74
N ILE A 74 4.03 5.00 1.89
CA ILE A 74 4.04 4.25 3.15
C ILE A 74 5.45 3.70 3.42
N GLY A 75 6.04 3.00 2.45
CA GLY A 75 7.34 2.37 2.60
C GLY A 75 8.46 3.38 2.85
N PHE A 76 8.52 4.45 2.07
CA PHE A 76 9.51 5.51 2.31
C PHE A 76 9.29 6.22 3.65
N SER A 77 8.02 6.38 4.09
CA SER A 77 7.73 6.91 5.42
C SER A 77 8.25 5.98 6.52
N LEU A 78 8.01 4.66 6.41
CA LEU A 78 8.55 3.69 7.36
C LEU A 78 10.08 3.69 7.39
N LEU A 79 10.71 3.75 6.21
CA LEU A 79 12.17 3.79 6.09
C LEU A 79 12.74 5.06 6.72
N GLY A 80 12.16 6.22 6.45
CA GLY A 80 12.59 7.52 6.96
C GLY A 80 12.40 7.67 8.47
N HIS A 81 11.36 7.10 9.02
CA HIS A 81 11.11 7.10 10.48
C HIS A 81 11.83 5.97 11.24
N GLY A 82 12.69 5.21 10.57
CA GLY A 82 13.49 4.15 11.19
C GLY A 82 12.72 2.89 11.57
N LEU A 83 11.50 2.71 11.04
CA LEU A 83 10.68 1.52 11.28
C LEU A 83 10.97 0.39 10.27
N ALA A 84 11.66 0.67 9.18
CA ALA A 84 12.17 -0.29 8.23
C ALA A 84 13.68 -0.19 8.08
N GLU A 85 14.38 -1.32 7.91
CA GLU A 85 15.79 -1.33 7.57
C GLU A 85 15.99 -1.32 6.05
N THR A 86 15.30 -2.21 5.37
CA THR A 86 15.28 -2.31 3.91
C THR A 86 13.84 -2.38 3.40
N LEU A 87 13.65 -1.94 2.17
CA LEU A 87 12.33 -1.77 1.57
C LEU A 87 12.25 -2.47 0.21
N CYS A 88 11.14 -3.13 -0.04
CA CYS A 88 10.72 -3.61 -1.34
C CYS A 88 9.44 -2.87 -1.75
N LEU A 89 9.38 -2.36 -2.97
CA LEU A 89 8.23 -1.66 -3.52
C LEU A 89 7.76 -2.37 -4.79
N ALA A 90 6.46 -2.57 -4.94
CA ALA A 90 5.90 -3.09 -6.17
C ALA A 90 4.61 -2.38 -6.56
N ASP A 91 4.50 -2.06 -7.84
CA ASP A 91 3.29 -1.50 -8.43
C ASP A 91 3.17 -1.92 -9.90
N VAL A 92 1.95 -2.00 -10.40
CA VAL A 92 1.67 -2.31 -11.81
C VAL A 92 1.84 -1.09 -12.73
N ASN A 93 1.87 0.12 -12.16
CA ASN A 93 1.96 1.37 -12.89
C ASN A 93 3.41 1.79 -13.15
N PRO A 94 3.91 1.78 -14.40
CA PRO A 94 5.28 2.19 -14.70
C PRO A 94 5.64 3.61 -14.24
N ALA A 95 4.66 4.53 -14.22
CA ALA A 95 4.90 5.89 -13.77
C ALA A 95 5.11 5.98 -12.25
N ALA A 96 4.49 5.09 -11.48
CA ALA A 96 4.73 4.94 -10.04
C ALA A 96 6.14 4.40 -9.78
N ILE A 97 6.54 3.37 -10.52
CA ILE A 97 7.91 2.80 -10.46
C ILE A 97 8.97 3.84 -10.78
N ASP A 98 8.75 4.65 -11.82
CA ASP A 98 9.67 5.76 -12.18
C ASP A 98 9.78 6.80 -11.04
N ALA A 99 8.68 7.12 -10.36
CA ALA A 99 8.67 7.98 -9.18
C ALA A 99 9.48 7.37 -8.02
N CYS A 100 9.29 6.09 -7.72
CA CYS A 100 10.06 5.38 -6.70
C CYS A 100 11.56 5.37 -7.02
N GLN A 101 11.94 5.07 -8.26
CA GLN A 101 13.35 5.10 -8.70
C GLN A 101 13.96 6.50 -8.57
N ARG A 102 13.19 7.54 -8.87
CA ARG A 102 13.62 8.92 -8.67
C ARG A 102 13.86 9.22 -7.19
N THR A 103 12.97 8.79 -6.31
CA THR A 103 13.13 8.90 -4.86
C THR A 103 14.41 8.21 -4.38
N VAL A 104 14.65 6.97 -4.82
CA VAL A 104 15.85 6.20 -4.45
C VAL A 104 17.12 6.93 -4.86
N ARG A 105 17.19 7.41 -6.11
CA ARG A 105 18.36 8.16 -6.59
C ARG A 105 18.56 9.50 -5.87
N GLY A 106 17.47 10.21 -5.58
CA GLY A 106 17.53 11.54 -4.95
C GLY A 106 17.90 11.53 -3.46
N ASN A 107 17.84 10.35 -2.81
CA ASN A 107 18.15 10.17 -1.38
C ASN A 107 19.26 9.14 -1.11
N ASP A 108 19.96 8.67 -2.15
CA ASP A 108 21.05 7.69 -2.06
C ASP A 108 20.65 6.38 -1.35
N LEU A 109 19.47 5.84 -1.72
CA LEU A 109 18.87 4.66 -1.10
C LEU A 109 19.09 3.35 -1.89
N ALA A 110 19.96 3.33 -2.91
CA ALA A 110 20.12 2.18 -3.81
C ALA A 110 20.47 0.86 -3.10
N GLY A 111 21.22 0.92 -1.99
CA GLY A 111 21.57 -0.26 -1.18
C GLY A 111 20.47 -0.73 -0.22
N ARG A 112 19.37 0.01 -0.10
CA ARG A 112 18.31 -0.26 0.89
C ARG A 112 16.94 -0.50 0.29
N VAL A 113 16.72 -0.16 -0.98
CA VAL A 113 15.40 -0.22 -1.62
C VAL A 113 15.48 -1.01 -2.92
N THR A 114 14.62 -2.02 -3.06
CA THR A 114 14.36 -2.71 -4.33
C THR A 114 12.99 -2.33 -4.86
N ILE A 115 12.84 -2.26 -6.18
CA ILE A 115 11.63 -1.78 -6.84
C ILE A 115 11.29 -2.72 -7.99
N TYR A 116 10.03 -3.17 -8.05
CA TYR A 116 9.54 -4.09 -9.09
C TYR A 116 8.33 -3.48 -9.81
N LEU A 117 8.38 -3.46 -11.14
CA LEU A 117 7.17 -3.31 -11.95
C LEU A 117 6.47 -4.67 -11.97
N SER A 118 5.35 -4.79 -11.27
CA SER A 118 4.72 -6.08 -11.01
C SER A 118 3.20 -5.98 -11.02
N ASP A 119 2.56 -6.85 -11.77
CA ASP A 119 1.14 -7.13 -11.55
C ASP A 119 1.05 -8.03 -10.31
N ASN A 120 0.55 -7.46 -9.22
CA ASN A 120 0.53 -8.09 -7.92
C ASN A 120 1.93 -8.61 -7.50
N LEU A 121 2.11 -9.90 -7.24
CA LEU A 121 3.36 -10.53 -6.81
C LEU A 121 4.14 -11.21 -7.95
N ALA A 122 3.70 -11.07 -9.20
CA ALA A 122 4.21 -11.86 -10.32
C ALA A 122 5.72 -11.65 -10.60
N ALA A 123 6.24 -10.44 -10.40
CA ALA A 123 7.65 -10.14 -10.62
C ALA A 123 8.50 -10.16 -9.33
N ILE A 124 7.90 -10.48 -8.18
CA ILE A 124 8.65 -10.57 -6.92
C ILE A 124 9.48 -11.87 -6.91
N PRO A 125 10.81 -11.79 -6.73
CA PRO A 125 11.66 -12.98 -6.68
C PRO A 125 11.21 -13.96 -5.58
N PRO A 126 11.17 -15.26 -5.84
CA PRO A 126 10.72 -16.25 -4.85
C PRO A 126 11.64 -16.35 -3.62
N SER A 127 12.84 -15.76 -3.69
CA SER A 127 13.78 -15.68 -2.56
C SER A 127 13.46 -14.55 -1.57
N GLU A 128 12.62 -13.57 -1.94
CA GLU A 128 12.24 -12.48 -1.02
C GLU A 128 11.51 -13.02 0.21
N ARG A 129 11.79 -12.41 1.37
CA ARG A 129 11.10 -12.68 2.64
C ARG A 129 10.85 -11.37 3.36
N PHE A 130 9.62 -11.19 3.85
CA PHE A 130 9.16 -9.95 4.45
C PHE A 130 8.71 -10.15 5.90
N ASP A 131 9.17 -9.29 6.78
CA ASP A 131 8.73 -9.24 8.18
C ASP A 131 7.43 -8.44 8.29
N LEU A 132 7.30 -7.43 7.44
CA LEU A 132 6.11 -6.59 7.35
C LEU A 132 5.75 -6.36 5.88
N VAL A 133 4.48 -6.50 5.59
CA VAL A 133 3.88 -6.05 4.34
C VAL A 133 2.87 -4.97 4.65
N VAL A 134 2.95 -3.84 3.97
CA VAL A 134 1.99 -2.74 4.11
C VAL A 134 1.34 -2.42 2.78
N SER A 135 0.11 -1.95 2.80
CA SER A 135 -0.56 -1.45 1.60
C SER A 135 -1.76 -0.57 1.93
N ASN A 136 -2.02 0.38 1.04
CA ASN A 136 -3.29 1.04 0.85
C ASN A 136 -3.78 0.68 -0.57
N PRO A 137 -4.38 -0.52 -0.75
CA PRO A 137 -4.70 -1.07 -2.06
C PRO A 137 -5.98 -0.43 -2.64
N PRO A 138 -6.38 -0.76 -3.87
CA PRO A 138 -7.67 -0.35 -4.41
C PRO A 138 -8.84 -0.85 -3.55
N HIS A 139 -9.71 0.08 -3.10
CA HIS A 139 -10.72 -0.18 -2.06
C HIS A 139 -12.12 -0.52 -2.57
N PHE A 140 -12.39 -0.39 -3.89
CA PHE A 140 -13.75 -0.43 -4.42
C PHE A 140 -13.93 -1.47 -5.51
N THR A 141 -15.04 -2.21 -5.44
CA THR A 141 -15.50 -3.09 -6.51
C THR A 141 -16.38 -2.33 -7.53
N ASP A 142 -16.91 -3.05 -8.53
CA ASP A 142 -17.76 -2.50 -9.60
C ASP A 142 -18.99 -1.72 -9.11
N GLN A 143 -19.47 -1.96 -7.90
CA GLN A 143 -20.63 -1.26 -7.35
C GLN A 143 -20.37 0.23 -7.12
N PHE A 144 -19.12 0.62 -6.86
CA PHE A 144 -18.72 2.01 -6.59
C PHE A 144 -18.15 2.75 -7.82
N THR A 145 -17.98 2.07 -8.96
CA THR A 145 -17.39 2.66 -10.18
C THR A 145 -18.17 3.82 -10.79
N ARG A 146 -19.43 4.02 -10.39
CA ARG A 146 -20.25 5.15 -10.87
C ARG A 146 -19.78 6.49 -10.32
N GLU A 147 -19.20 6.52 -9.12
CA GLU A 147 -18.75 7.76 -8.47
C GLU A 147 -17.29 8.12 -8.78
N PHE A 148 -16.40 7.11 -8.90
CA PHE A 148 -14.96 7.33 -9.08
C PHE A 148 -14.46 7.14 -10.51
N GLY A 149 -15.32 6.77 -11.45
CA GLY A 149 -14.98 6.55 -12.86
C GLY A 149 -14.39 5.15 -13.11
N ARG A 150 -14.87 4.49 -14.17
CA ARG A 150 -14.34 3.19 -14.60
C ARG A 150 -12.88 3.33 -15.03
N GLY A 151 -12.01 2.48 -14.47
CA GLY A 151 -10.60 2.35 -14.88
C GLY A 151 -9.61 3.16 -14.09
N ASP A 152 -9.96 3.71 -12.91
CA ASP A 152 -8.94 4.23 -11.98
C ASP A 152 -8.31 3.05 -11.23
N LEU A 153 -7.12 2.62 -11.69
CA LEU A 153 -6.35 1.53 -11.08
C LEU A 153 -5.98 1.78 -9.61
N ARG A 154 -6.08 3.03 -9.13
CA ARG A 154 -5.76 3.38 -7.74
C ARG A 154 -6.89 3.03 -6.78
N ALA A 155 -8.12 2.92 -7.26
CA ALA A 155 -9.30 2.78 -6.42
C ALA A 155 -10.11 1.51 -6.71
N HIS A 156 -9.94 0.88 -7.89
CA HIS A 156 -10.84 -0.15 -8.37
C HIS A 156 -10.21 -1.53 -8.41
N ASP A 157 -10.80 -2.46 -7.65
CA ASP A 157 -10.49 -3.91 -7.64
C ASP A 157 -11.74 -4.70 -8.08
N PRO A 158 -11.86 -5.06 -9.37
CA PRO A 158 -13.02 -5.77 -9.90
C PRO A 158 -13.24 -7.11 -9.22
N GLY A 159 -14.36 -7.27 -8.51
CA GLY A 159 -14.71 -8.52 -7.82
C GLY A 159 -13.68 -8.96 -6.77
N TRP A 160 -12.90 -8.05 -6.24
CA TRP A 160 -11.81 -8.32 -5.28
C TRP A 160 -10.73 -9.27 -5.83
N ARG A 161 -10.48 -9.23 -7.15
CA ARG A 161 -9.49 -10.09 -7.80
C ARG A 161 -8.06 -9.79 -7.33
N ILE A 162 -7.71 -8.50 -7.22
CA ILE A 162 -6.37 -8.05 -6.83
C ILE A 162 -6.06 -8.53 -5.41
N HIS A 163 -7.03 -8.39 -4.47
CA HIS A 163 -6.90 -8.90 -3.10
C HIS A 163 -6.81 -10.43 -3.04
N ARG A 164 -7.66 -11.12 -3.78
CA ARG A 164 -7.65 -12.59 -3.82
C ARG A 164 -6.31 -13.13 -4.28
N ASP A 165 -5.80 -12.62 -5.40
CA ASP A 165 -4.50 -13.04 -5.97
C ASP A 165 -3.35 -12.70 -5.00
N PHE A 166 -3.43 -11.56 -4.31
CA PHE A 166 -2.46 -11.18 -3.30
C PHE A 166 -2.46 -12.16 -2.12
N PHE A 167 -3.60 -12.42 -1.50
CA PHE A 167 -3.68 -13.34 -0.36
C PHE A 167 -3.18 -14.75 -0.72
N GLN A 168 -3.55 -15.27 -1.89
CA GLN A 168 -3.09 -16.57 -2.36
C GLN A 168 -1.57 -16.64 -2.53
N GLY A 169 -0.93 -15.53 -2.89
CA GLY A 169 0.50 -15.48 -3.16
C GLY A 169 1.38 -15.08 -1.99
N ILE A 170 0.91 -14.19 -1.10
CA ILE A 170 1.76 -13.51 -0.11
C ILE A 170 2.31 -14.43 0.97
N ARG A 171 1.57 -15.48 1.34
CA ARG A 171 1.95 -16.41 2.41
C ARG A 171 3.38 -16.93 2.28
N ARG A 172 3.84 -17.25 1.08
CA ARG A 172 5.18 -17.79 0.80
C ARG A 172 6.31 -16.78 1.01
N TYR A 173 5.98 -15.49 1.00
CA TYR A 173 6.94 -14.40 1.17
C TYR A 173 7.05 -13.90 2.61
N LEU A 174 6.16 -14.31 3.51
CA LEU A 174 6.23 -13.91 4.91
C LEU A 174 7.31 -14.72 5.65
N THR A 175 8.10 -14.03 6.46
CA THR A 175 8.94 -14.67 7.49
C THR A 175 8.07 -15.34 8.56
N ILE A 176 8.65 -16.14 9.45
CA ILE A 176 7.94 -16.65 10.64
C ILE A 176 7.56 -15.44 11.51
N GLY A 177 6.26 -15.31 11.82
CA GLY A 177 5.73 -14.15 12.52
C GLY A 177 5.61 -12.89 11.67
N GLY A 178 5.86 -12.96 10.36
CA GLY A 178 5.66 -11.85 9.43
C GLY A 178 4.20 -11.41 9.35
N VAL A 179 3.98 -10.11 9.27
CA VAL A 179 2.64 -9.49 9.35
C VAL A 179 2.33 -8.72 8.08
N VAL A 180 1.11 -8.87 7.57
CA VAL A 180 0.52 -7.98 6.56
C VAL A 180 -0.37 -6.98 7.28
N VAL A 181 -0.22 -5.69 7.00
CA VAL A 181 -1.09 -4.62 7.47
C VAL A 181 -1.69 -3.89 6.28
N LEU A 182 -2.96 -4.07 6.05
CA LEU A 182 -3.71 -3.35 5.02
C LEU A 182 -4.47 -2.19 5.64
N GLN A 183 -4.44 -1.04 4.99
CA GLN A 183 -5.35 0.06 5.26
C GLN A 183 -6.48 0.00 4.24
N GLU A 184 -7.70 -0.15 4.71
CA GLU A 184 -8.90 -0.32 3.89
C GLU A 184 -9.90 0.80 4.13
N ASN A 185 -10.81 1.01 3.17
CA ASN A 185 -11.85 2.03 3.27
C ASN A 185 -13.19 1.38 3.62
N ASN A 186 -13.81 1.81 4.74
CA ASN A 186 -15.07 1.26 5.24
C ASN A 186 -16.30 1.60 4.37
N GLN A 187 -16.16 2.46 3.37
CA GLN A 187 -17.18 2.69 2.34
C GLN A 187 -17.14 1.62 1.24
N GLY A 188 -15.97 1.03 0.98
CA GLY A 188 -15.78 0.01 -0.06
C GLY A 188 -15.82 -1.42 0.44
N SER A 189 -15.31 -1.65 1.66
CA SER A 189 -15.14 -2.99 2.23
C SER A 189 -15.28 -3.02 3.74
N ARG A 190 -15.25 -4.23 4.29
CA ARG A 190 -15.07 -4.53 5.71
C ARG A 190 -14.10 -5.69 5.87
N ALA A 191 -13.57 -5.89 7.04
CA ALA A 191 -12.70 -7.03 7.32
C ALA A 191 -13.39 -8.36 6.96
N GLU A 192 -14.71 -8.44 7.15
CA GLU A 192 -15.51 -9.60 6.78
C GLU A 192 -15.50 -9.89 5.26
N THR A 193 -15.41 -8.86 4.43
CA THR A 193 -15.29 -8.99 2.96
C THR A 193 -14.12 -9.88 2.54
N PHE A 194 -13.03 -9.83 3.29
CA PHE A 194 -11.78 -10.54 2.96
C PHE A 194 -11.58 -11.82 3.77
N ARG A 195 -12.40 -12.10 4.79
CA ARG A 195 -12.21 -13.19 5.75
C ARG A 195 -12.05 -14.55 5.08
N GLU A 196 -12.94 -14.88 4.16
CA GLU A 196 -12.90 -16.15 3.45
C GLU A 196 -11.63 -16.29 2.59
N MET A 197 -11.31 -15.28 1.78
CA MET A 197 -10.11 -15.26 0.92
C MET A 197 -8.82 -15.40 1.75
N ILE A 198 -8.75 -14.72 2.89
CA ILE A 198 -7.62 -14.80 3.83
C ILE A 198 -7.53 -16.21 4.41
N ALA A 199 -8.66 -16.80 4.81
CA ALA A 199 -8.70 -18.12 5.40
C ALA A 199 -8.32 -19.23 4.40
N GLU A 200 -8.80 -19.16 3.16
CA GLU A 200 -8.48 -20.07 2.06
C GLU A 200 -7.00 -20.04 1.70
N ALA A 201 -6.36 -18.86 1.81
CA ALA A 201 -4.91 -18.69 1.59
C ALA A 201 -4.03 -19.22 2.74
N GLY A 202 -4.62 -19.82 3.78
CA GLY A 202 -3.87 -20.29 4.96
C GLY A 202 -3.37 -19.13 5.84
N LEU A 203 -4.03 -17.98 5.75
CA LEU A 203 -3.77 -16.81 6.56
C LEU A 203 -4.85 -16.64 7.63
N ALA A 204 -4.61 -15.73 8.59
CA ALA A 204 -5.57 -15.40 9.65
C ALA A 204 -5.52 -13.90 9.98
N ILE A 205 -6.69 -13.30 10.15
CA ILE A 205 -6.82 -11.95 10.70
C ILE A 205 -6.47 -12.01 12.18
N ARG A 206 -5.60 -11.11 12.64
CA ARG A 206 -5.13 -11.01 14.02
C ARG A 206 -5.65 -9.79 14.74
N PHE A 207 -5.94 -8.72 14.01
CA PHE A 207 -6.61 -7.54 14.53
C PHE A 207 -7.38 -6.82 13.43
N VAL A 208 -8.37 -6.06 13.83
CA VAL A 208 -9.06 -5.05 13.01
C VAL A 208 -9.16 -3.80 13.86
N GLU A 209 -8.60 -2.68 13.39
CA GLU A 209 -8.60 -1.43 14.14
C GLU A 209 -9.12 -0.26 13.30
N GLY A 210 -10.06 0.49 13.84
CA GLY A 210 -10.67 1.65 13.18
C GLY A 210 -11.83 1.33 12.25
N GLU A 211 -12.29 0.08 12.17
CA GLU A 211 -13.48 -0.27 11.38
C GLU A 211 -14.71 0.40 11.99
N THR A 212 -15.33 1.29 11.22
CA THR A 212 -16.51 2.05 11.63
C THR A 212 -17.65 1.83 10.64
N PRO A 213 -18.92 2.10 11.02
CA PRO A 213 -20.00 2.13 10.05
C PRO A 213 -19.72 3.09 8.89
N PRO A 214 -20.13 2.77 7.63
CA PRO A 214 -19.81 3.55 6.44
C PRO A 214 -20.18 5.04 6.48
N SER A 215 -21.11 5.41 7.35
CA SER A 215 -21.61 6.79 7.49
C SER A 215 -20.81 7.67 8.45
N ARG A 216 -19.66 7.19 8.97
CA ARG A 216 -18.84 7.91 9.96
C ARG A 216 -17.41 8.06 9.51
N ASP A 217 -16.79 9.19 9.84
CA ASP A 217 -15.35 9.38 9.85
C ASP A 217 -14.74 8.77 11.14
N PRO A 218 -13.50 8.20 11.09
CA PRO A 218 -12.68 8.02 9.91
C PRO A 218 -13.21 6.95 8.96
N GLN A 219 -12.92 7.12 7.67
CA GLN A 219 -13.34 6.19 6.61
C GLN A 219 -12.41 4.97 6.49
N TYR A 220 -11.24 5.02 7.11
CA TYR A 220 -10.20 4.01 6.95
C TYR A 220 -10.03 3.18 8.21
N TYR A 221 -9.68 1.91 8.01
CA TYR A 221 -9.39 0.95 9.07
C TYR A 221 -8.20 0.07 8.68
N TYR A 222 -7.61 -0.61 9.67
CA TYR A 222 -6.46 -1.46 9.46
C TYR A 222 -6.82 -2.93 9.73
N ILE A 223 -6.32 -3.83 8.87
CA ILE A 223 -6.41 -5.28 9.07
C ILE A 223 -5.01 -5.82 9.23
N GLY A 224 -4.72 -6.47 10.36
CA GLY A 224 -3.48 -7.20 10.59
C GLY A 224 -3.66 -8.69 10.31
N ILE A 225 -2.78 -9.26 9.48
CA ILE A 225 -2.90 -10.63 8.98
C ILE A 225 -1.56 -11.33 9.12
N THR A 226 -1.55 -12.60 9.55
CA THR A 226 -0.35 -13.46 9.57
C THR A 226 -0.65 -14.81 8.94
N ARG A 227 0.36 -15.65 8.77
CA ARG A 227 0.12 -17.07 8.50
C ARG A 227 -0.67 -17.66 9.66
N ARG A 228 -1.62 -18.56 9.36
CA ARG A 228 -2.54 -19.12 10.35
C ARG A 228 -1.81 -19.87 11.47
N GLU A 229 -0.77 -20.61 11.10
CA GLU A 229 0.05 -21.42 12.00
C GLU A 229 1.02 -20.61 12.88
N ASP A 230 1.29 -19.35 12.52
CA ASP A 230 2.24 -18.53 13.26
C ASP A 230 1.62 -17.96 14.53
N THR A 231 2.43 -17.89 15.58
CA THR A 231 2.14 -17.03 16.73
C THR A 231 2.43 -15.59 16.34
N PRO A 232 1.43 -14.70 16.32
CA PRO A 232 1.67 -13.31 15.95
C PRO A 232 2.56 -12.62 16.99
N PRO A 233 3.42 -11.67 16.56
CA PRO A 233 4.18 -10.85 17.50
C PRO A 233 3.23 -10.02 18.38
N ASN A 234 3.67 -9.61 19.57
CA ASN A 234 2.82 -8.94 20.56
C ASN A 234 2.10 -7.70 19.98
N TRP A 235 2.78 -6.91 19.16
CA TRP A 235 2.21 -5.72 18.53
C TRP A 235 1.11 -6.02 17.50
N ALA A 236 1.05 -7.24 16.99
CA ALA A 236 0.06 -7.68 15.99
C ALA A 236 -1.06 -8.55 16.58
N ARG A 237 -1.28 -8.47 17.91
CA ARG A 237 -2.40 -9.14 18.60
C ARG A 237 -3.49 -8.13 18.93
N ASP A 238 -4.75 -8.60 19.03
CA ASP A 238 -5.85 -7.85 19.65
C ASP A 238 -5.58 -7.63 21.14
#